data_d126fac0c69813ed994f90c79d93963f
#
_entry.id   d126fac0c69813ed994f90c79d93963f
#
_cell.length_a   1.000
_cell.length_b   1.000
_cell.length_c   1.000
_cell.angle_alpha   90.00
_cell.angle_beta   90.00
_cell.angle_gamma   90.00
#
_symmetry.space_group_name_H-M   'P 1'
#
loop_
_entity.id
_entity.type
_entity.pdbx_description
1 polymer ?
#
loop_
_entity_poly.entity_id
_entity_poly.type
_entity_poly.pdbx_seq_one_letter_code
_entity_poly.pdbx_strand_id
1 'polypeptide(L)'
;MYDALSNFCDAIRAAGLEPPDAIEPGRLHRFPGNGKRPSNRAGWCLLFDDGRGGCFGDWSTGITETWQAKRDKPYSRAERADFARRVEEAKKRAEAERNARQADAAKRATAIWNAANPAPGNHPYLIRKRIQPHGARIHKGALTLPVTDFTDRLTSLQFIAADGGKLLLSGGRKRGCFIPVAGDKENPGRVIICEGWATGCTLAEDEPTALVLAAIDAGNLEPVAVSVRRCWPSVELVIAGDDDRLIPGNPEATKAKAAAIAASAQLALPQWPEGSPQSLTDFNDLAQWIKEVSHG
;
A
#
# COMPACT_ATOMS: atom_id res chain seq x y z
N MET A 1 -33.51 -7.42 -17.71
CA MET A 1 -32.13 -6.90 -17.76
C MET A 1 -31.91 -5.79 -16.72
N TYR A 2 -32.83 -4.83 -16.56
CA TYR A 2 -32.73 -3.76 -15.55
C TYR A 2 -32.58 -4.29 -14.12
N ASP A 3 -33.36 -5.29 -13.71
CA ASP A 3 -33.28 -5.88 -12.37
C ASP A 3 -31.93 -6.55 -12.08
N ALA A 4 -31.36 -7.21 -13.08
CA ALA A 4 -30.06 -7.91 -12.91
C ALA A 4 -28.91 -6.92 -12.71
N LEU A 5 -28.89 -5.83 -13.47
CA LEU A 5 -27.88 -4.77 -13.35
C LEU A 5 -28.02 -4.06 -11.99
N SER A 6 -29.25 -3.72 -11.59
CA SER A 6 -29.52 -3.10 -10.29
C SER A 6 -29.03 -3.99 -9.14
N ASN A 7 -29.40 -5.27 -9.16
CA ASN A 7 -29.00 -6.24 -8.14
C ASN A 7 -27.47 -6.45 -8.10
N PHE A 8 -26.81 -6.38 -9.25
CA PHE A 8 -25.35 -6.45 -9.32
C PHE A 8 -24.69 -5.19 -8.71
N CYS A 9 -25.22 -4.00 -9.00
CA CYS A 9 -24.79 -2.76 -8.37
C CYS A 9 -24.99 -2.79 -6.86
N ASP A 10 -26.11 -3.34 -6.39
CA ASP A 10 -26.40 -3.48 -4.95
C ASP A 10 -25.44 -4.45 -4.27
N ALA A 11 -25.04 -5.54 -4.95
CA ALA A 11 -24.00 -6.43 -4.43
C ALA A 11 -22.65 -5.74 -4.30
N ILE A 12 -22.28 -4.89 -5.26
CA ILE A 12 -21.05 -4.07 -5.20
C ILE A 12 -21.11 -3.09 -4.01
N ARG A 13 -22.27 -2.43 -3.81
CA ARG A 13 -22.47 -1.52 -2.65
C ARG A 13 -22.43 -2.25 -1.32
N ALA A 14 -23.03 -3.44 -1.24
CA ALA A 14 -22.99 -4.26 -0.03
C ALA A 14 -21.57 -4.66 0.39
N ALA A 15 -20.65 -4.76 -0.57
CA ALA A 15 -19.22 -4.97 -0.31
C ALA A 15 -18.44 -3.67 0.02
N GLY A 16 -19.14 -2.55 0.20
CA GLY A 16 -18.53 -1.24 0.55
C GLY A 16 -17.89 -0.52 -0.62
N LEU A 17 -18.26 -0.86 -1.86
CA LEU A 17 -17.75 -0.22 -3.08
C LEU A 17 -18.85 0.59 -3.76
N GLU A 18 -18.49 1.68 -4.43
CA GLU A 18 -19.42 2.46 -5.23
C GLU A 18 -19.26 2.05 -6.71
N PRO A 19 -20.30 1.42 -7.33
CA PRO A 19 -20.21 0.98 -8.71
C PRO A 19 -20.11 2.17 -9.68
N PRO A 20 -19.58 1.98 -10.90
CA PRO A 20 -19.58 3.04 -11.92
C PRO A 20 -21.02 3.34 -12.39
N ASP A 21 -21.25 4.56 -12.88
CA ASP A 21 -22.55 5.02 -13.34
C ASP A 21 -23.17 4.14 -14.47
N ALA A 22 -22.30 3.53 -15.27
CA ALA A 22 -22.70 2.63 -16.35
C ALA A 22 -21.85 1.36 -16.35
N ILE A 23 -22.52 0.21 -16.42
CA ILE A 23 -21.89 -1.12 -16.56
C ILE A 23 -22.40 -1.77 -17.86
N GLU A 24 -21.49 -1.94 -18.81
CA GLU A 24 -21.75 -2.68 -20.04
C GLU A 24 -21.47 -4.17 -19.79
N PRO A 25 -22.44 -5.09 -20.01
CA PRO A 25 -22.17 -6.54 -19.89
C PRO A 25 -21.01 -6.97 -20.80
N GLY A 26 -20.23 -7.96 -20.33
CA GLY A 26 -19.06 -8.49 -21.05
C GLY A 26 -17.83 -7.61 -21.00
N ARG A 27 -17.91 -6.40 -20.45
CA ARG A 27 -16.81 -5.46 -20.35
C ARG A 27 -16.30 -5.33 -18.94
N LEU A 28 -14.96 -5.27 -18.77
CA LEU A 28 -14.33 -4.96 -17.50
C LEU A 28 -14.37 -3.44 -17.26
N HIS A 29 -15.04 -3.02 -16.19
CA HIS A 29 -15.13 -1.63 -15.76
C HIS A 29 -14.20 -1.36 -14.59
N ARG A 30 -13.72 -0.11 -14.50
CA ARG A 30 -12.82 0.36 -13.47
C ARG A 30 -13.38 1.61 -12.80
N PHE A 31 -13.34 1.63 -11.47
CA PHE A 31 -13.87 2.72 -10.65
C PHE A 31 -13.01 2.92 -9.39
N PRO A 32 -13.24 3.96 -8.58
CA PRO A 32 -12.51 4.17 -7.34
C PRO A 32 -12.68 3.00 -6.35
N GLY A 33 -11.58 2.60 -5.69
CA GLY A 33 -11.65 1.68 -4.57
C GLY A 33 -12.31 2.34 -3.35
N ASN A 34 -12.62 1.53 -2.33
CA ASN A 34 -13.27 2.00 -1.11
C ASN A 34 -12.49 3.16 -0.45
N GLY A 35 -13.17 4.28 -0.19
CA GLY A 35 -12.58 5.47 0.43
C GLY A 35 -11.48 6.15 -0.40
N LYS A 36 -11.35 5.85 -1.69
CA LYS A 36 -10.34 6.44 -2.57
C LYS A 36 -10.88 7.64 -3.35
N ARG A 37 -9.95 8.51 -3.78
CA ARG A 37 -10.29 9.69 -4.61
C ARG A 37 -10.95 9.27 -5.95
N PRO A 38 -11.78 10.12 -6.56
CA PRO A 38 -12.47 9.81 -7.83
C PRO A 38 -11.56 9.40 -9.00
N SER A 39 -10.31 9.87 -9.01
CA SER A 39 -9.30 9.48 -10.00
C SER A 39 -8.70 8.09 -9.80
N ASN A 40 -8.95 7.45 -8.65
CA ASN A 40 -8.48 6.10 -8.36
C ASN A 40 -9.18 5.08 -9.28
N ARG A 41 -8.53 3.97 -9.56
CA ARG A 41 -9.01 2.89 -10.43
C ARG A 41 -8.71 1.51 -9.83
N ALA A 42 -8.79 1.39 -8.50
CA ALA A 42 -8.55 0.12 -7.80
C ALA A 42 -9.78 -0.79 -7.82
N GLY A 43 -10.98 -0.21 -7.80
CA GLY A 43 -12.23 -0.95 -7.99
C GLY A 43 -12.36 -1.48 -9.42
N TRP A 44 -12.95 -2.65 -9.57
CA TRP A 44 -13.23 -3.27 -10.85
C TRP A 44 -14.49 -4.12 -10.79
N CYS A 45 -15.22 -4.23 -11.90
CA CYS A 45 -16.33 -5.17 -12.04
C CYS A 45 -16.48 -5.65 -13.49
N LEU A 46 -17.06 -6.83 -13.65
CA LEU A 46 -17.44 -7.44 -14.91
C LEU A 46 -18.76 -8.15 -14.72
N LEU A 47 -19.84 -7.62 -15.30
CA LEU A 47 -21.13 -8.29 -15.45
C LEU A 47 -21.05 -9.18 -16.67
N PHE A 48 -21.50 -10.43 -16.59
CA PHE A 48 -21.50 -11.35 -17.72
C PHE A 48 -22.51 -10.93 -18.79
N ASP A 49 -22.28 -11.29 -20.06
CA ASP A 49 -23.08 -10.87 -21.19
C ASP A 49 -24.59 -11.21 -21.07
N ASP A 50 -24.91 -12.33 -20.40
CA ASP A 50 -26.27 -12.77 -20.17
C ASP A 50 -26.94 -12.09 -18.96
N GLY A 51 -26.22 -11.26 -18.23
CA GLY A 51 -26.70 -10.60 -17.02
C GLY A 51 -26.98 -11.52 -15.84
N ARG A 52 -26.61 -12.81 -15.91
CA ARG A 52 -26.95 -13.81 -14.89
C ARG A 52 -25.86 -14.01 -13.83
N GLY A 53 -24.73 -13.32 -13.96
CA GLY A 53 -23.66 -13.36 -13.00
C GLY A 53 -22.59 -12.33 -13.30
N GLY A 54 -21.67 -12.16 -12.37
CA GLY A 54 -20.56 -11.24 -12.50
C GLY A 54 -19.53 -11.39 -11.40
N CYS A 55 -18.44 -10.67 -11.56
CA CYS A 55 -17.38 -10.57 -10.56
C CYS A 55 -17.03 -9.10 -10.34
N PHE A 56 -16.61 -8.78 -9.12
CA PHE A 56 -16.14 -7.46 -8.78
C PHE A 56 -15.10 -7.50 -7.65
N GLY A 57 -14.40 -6.41 -7.43
CA GLY A 57 -13.43 -6.34 -6.35
C GLY A 57 -12.73 -5.00 -6.25
N ASP A 58 -11.82 -4.91 -5.30
CA ASP A 58 -10.92 -3.78 -5.09
C ASP A 58 -9.49 -4.28 -4.90
N TRP A 59 -8.61 -3.93 -5.80
CA TRP A 59 -7.19 -4.32 -5.75
C TRP A 59 -6.41 -3.64 -4.63
N SER A 60 -6.93 -2.56 -4.05
CA SER A 60 -6.26 -1.88 -2.93
C SER A 60 -6.48 -2.59 -1.60
N THR A 61 -7.63 -3.25 -1.43
CA THR A 61 -7.99 -4.04 -0.25
C THR A 61 -7.78 -5.53 -0.45
N GLY A 62 -7.74 -5.99 -1.72
CA GLY A 62 -7.67 -7.41 -2.08
C GLY A 62 -9.04 -8.11 -2.14
N ILE A 63 -10.13 -7.37 -1.96
CA ILE A 63 -11.50 -7.91 -2.10
C ILE A 63 -11.70 -8.42 -3.52
N THR A 64 -12.26 -9.61 -3.64
CA THR A 64 -12.73 -10.20 -4.90
C THR A 64 -13.96 -11.04 -4.61
N GLU A 65 -15.09 -10.65 -5.15
CA GLU A 65 -16.36 -11.30 -4.93
C GLU A 65 -17.05 -11.69 -6.24
N THR A 66 -18.02 -12.56 -6.12
CA THR A 66 -18.84 -13.03 -7.22
C THR A 66 -20.31 -12.79 -6.89
N TRP A 67 -21.08 -12.45 -7.92
CA TRP A 67 -22.52 -12.31 -7.83
C TRP A 67 -23.19 -13.22 -8.85
N GLN A 68 -24.30 -13.84 -8.47
CA GLN A 68 -25.16 -14.63 -9.35
C GLN A 68 -26.61 -14.26 -9.13
N ALA A 69 -27.34 -14.05 -10.22
CA ALA A 69 -28.75 -13.69 -10.16
C ALA A 69 -29.58 -14.81 -9.48
N LYS A 70 -30.46 -14.41 -8.55
CA LYS A 70 -31.39 -15.35 -7.91
C LYS A 70 -32.48 -15.75 -8.91
N ARG A 71 -32.93 -17.01 -8.82
CA ARG A 71 -34.06 -17.54 -9.59
C ARG A 71 -34.80 -18.59 -8.79
N ASP A 72 -36.05 -18.86 -9.16
CA ASP A 72 -36.91 -19.82 -8.45
C ASP A 72 -36.44 -21.28 -8.60
N LYS A 73 -35.85 -21.63 -9.76
CA LYS A 73 -35.33 -22.98 -10.00
C LYS A 73 -33.85 -23.07 -9.68
N PRO A 74 -33.40 -24.10 -8.94
CA PRO A 74 -31.97 -24.32 -8.68
C PRO A 74 -31.16 -24.46 -9.96
N TYR A 75 -29.92 -23.98 -9.93
CA TYR A 75 -28.97 -24.16 -11.03
C TYR A 75 -28.57 -25.62 -11.18
N SER A 76 -28.60 -26.14 -12.40
CA SER A 76 -28.12 -27.46 -12.74
C SER A 76 -26.60 -27.58 -12.53
N ARG A 77 -26.08 -28.80 -12.53
CA ARG A 77 -24.62 -29.05 -12.44
C ARG A 77 -23.86 -28.38 -13.58
N ALA A 78 -24.39 -28.43 -14.80
CA ALA A 78 -23.77 -27.81 -15.97
C ALA A 78 -23.72 -26.30 -15.87
N GLU A 79 -24.82 -25.65 -15.44
CA GLU A 79 -24.90 -24.20 -15.24
C GLU A 79 -23.92 -23.74 -14.14
N ARG A 80 -23.79 -24.48 -13.05
CA ARG A 80 -22.82 -24.15 -11.99
C ARG A 80 -21.38 -24.28 -12.49
N ALA A 81 -21.07 -25.28 -13.30
CA ALA A 81 -19.75 -25.46 -13.90
C ALA A 81 -19.43 -24.34 -14.89
N ASP A 82 -20.40 -23.96 -15.73
CA ASP A 82 -20.22 -22.82 -16.66
C ASP A 82 -20.02 -21.49 -15.91
N PHE A 83 -20.80 -21.24 -14.87
CA PHE A 83 -20.63 -20.06 -14.02
C PHE A 83 -19.22 -20.03 -13.40
N ALA A 84 -18.74 -21.12 -12.80
CA ALA A 84 -17.40 -21.20 -12.23
C ALA A 84 -16.31 -20.91 -13.26
N ARG A 85 -16.43 -21.48 -14.47
CA ARG A 85 -15.50 -21.20 -15.57
C ARG A 85 -15.46 -19.72 -15.95
N ARG A 86 -16.63 -19.09 -16.10
CA ARG A 86 -16.76 -17.66 -16.44
C ARG A 86 -16.19 -16.76 -15.33
N VAL A 87 -16.38 -17.13 -14.06
CA VAL A 87 -15.77 -16.46 -12.90
C VAL A 87 -14.24 -16.48 -13.00
N GLU A 88 -13.65 -17.63 -13.29
CA GLU A 88 -12.20 -17.77 -13.43
C GLU A 88 -11.66 -16.99 -14.64
N GLU A 89 -12.38 -17.00 -15.75
CA GLU A 89 -12.02 -16.18 -16.93
C GLU A 89 -12.08 -14.67 -16.62
N ALA A 90 -13.12 -14.22 -15.90
CA ALA A 90 -13.25 -12.82 -15.49
C ALA A 90 -12.12 -12.38 -14.55
N LYS A 91 -11.78 -13.20 -13.55
CA LYS A 91 -10.66 -12.95 -12.64
C LYS A 91 -9.32 -12.90 -13.38
N LYS A 92 -9.05 -13.85 -14.27
CA LYS A 92 -7.84 -13.85 -15.10
C LYS A 92 -7.74 -12.60 -15.98
N ARG A 93 -8.85 -12.17 -16.58
CA ARG A 93 -8.90 -10.94 -17.39
C ARG A 93 -8.58 -9.70 -16.54
N ALA A 94 -9.21 -9.57 -15.36
CA ALA A 94 -8.96 -8.48 -14.43
C ALA A 94 -7.49 -8.46 -13.94
N GLU A 95 -6.94 -9.61 -13.65
CA GLU A 95 -5.54 -9.75 -13.25
C GLU A 95 -4.56 -9.41 -14.38
N ALA A 96 -4.83 -9.86 -15.59
CA ALA A 96 -4.00 -9.52 -16.77
C ALA A 96 -3.98 -8.02 -17.02
N GLU A 97 -5.13 -7.33 -16.92
CA GLU A 97 -5.19 -5.87 -17.05
C GLU A 97 -4.40 -5.18 -15.93
N ARG A 98 -4.56 -5.64 -14.68
CA ARG A 98 -3.78 -5.12 -13.55
C ARG A 98 -2.29 -5.26 -13.78
N ASN A 99 -1.83 -6.44 -14.20
CA ASN A 99 -0.43 -6.73 -14.43
C ASN A 99 0.14 -5.89 -15.59
N ALA A 100 -0.61 -5.72 -16.67
CA ALA A 100 -0.21 -4.86 -17.79
C ALA A 100 -0.02 -3.39 -17.34
N ARG A 101 -0.94 -2.86 -16.54
CA ARG A 101 -0.84 -1.49 -15.99
C ARG A 101 0.32 -1.33 -15.04
N GLN A 102 0.58 -2.33 -14.19
CA GLN A 102 1.73 -2.32 -13.28
C GLN A 102 3.05 -2.39 -14.04
N ALA A 103 3.12 -3.18 -15.11
CA ALA A 103 4.30 -3.23 -15.96
C ALA A 103 4.58 -1.90 -16.68
N ASP A 104 3.51 -1.24 -17.18
CA ASP A 104 3.64 0.11 -17.77
C ASP A 104 4.09 1.15 -16.73
N ALA A 105 3.50 1.12 -15.53
CA ALA A 105 3.91 2.01 -14.45
C ALA A 105 5.37 1.78 -14.01
N ALA A 106 5.84 0.54 -13.97
CA ALA A 106 7.23 0.22 -13.67
C ALA A 106 8.20 0.77 -14.73
N LYS A 107 7.83 0.70 -16.04
CA LYS A 107 8.63 1.33 -17.11
C LYS A 107 8.73 2.85 -16.92
N ARG A 108 7.60 3.51 -16.64
CA ARG A 108 7.57 4.95 -16.36
C ARG A 108 8.38 5.31 -15.11
N ALA A 109 8.27 4.49 -14.05
CA ALA A 109 9.06 4.66 -12.83
C ALA A 109 10.56 4.61 -13.13
N THR A 110 11.01 3.63 -13.91
CA THR A 110 12.42 3.48 -14.31
C THR A 110 12.89 4.69 -15.10
N ALA A 111 12.12 5.17 -16.06
CA ALA A 111 12.47 6.36 -16.85
C ALA A 111 12.61 7.62 -15.97
N ILE A 112 11.65 7.85 -15.06
CA ILE A 112 11.69 9.00 -14.13
C ILE A 112 12.88 8.86 -13.16
N TRP A 113 13.07 7.68 -12.58
CA TRP A 113 14.16 7.42 -11.64
C TRP A 113 15.54 7.66 -12.25
N ASN A 114 15.77 7.18 -13.47
CA ASN A 114 17.04 7.36 -14.16
C ASN A 114 17.31 8.82 -14.56
N ALA A 115 16.26 9.60 -14.83
CA ALA A 115 16.36 11.02 -15.14
C ALA A 115 16.43 11.94 -13.91
N ALA A 116 16.16 11.42 -12.70
CA ALA A 116 16.18 12.19 -11.46
C ALA A 116 17.60 12.31 -10.91
N ASN A 117 17.95 13.50 -10.41
CA ASN A 117 19.24 13.78 -9.76
C ASN A 117 19.20 13.38 -8.27
N PRO A 118 20.35 13.13 -7.63
CA PRO A 118 20.42 12.97 -6.18
C PRO A 118 19.75 14.14 -5.47
N ALA A 119 18.99 13.85 -4.41
CA ALA A 119 18.29 14.88 -3.66
C ALA A 119 19.30 15.73 -2.86
N PRO A 120 19.22 17.07 -2.92
CA PRO A 120 20.05 17.93 -2.11
C PRO A 120 19.59 17.89 -0.65
N GLY A 121 20.52 17.91 0.30
CA GLY A 121 20.23 17.88 1.74
C GLY A 121 19.42 19.08 2.25
N ASN A 122 19.35 20.16 1.49
CA ASN A 122 18.58 21.37 1.82
C ASN A 122 17.15 21.36 1.30
N HIS A 123 16.62 20.22 0.84
CA HIS A 123 15.20 20.14 0.45
C HIS A 123 14.29 20.45 1.66
N PRO A 124 13.25 21.31 1.53
CA PRO A 124 12.46 21.79 2.67
C PRO A 124 11.84 20.66 3.53
N TYR A 125 11.45 19.56 2.93
CA TYR A 125 10.95 18.39 3.65
C TYR A 125 12.03 17.75 4.53
N LEU A 126 13.26 17.60 4.03
CA LEU A 126 14.39 17.03 4.79
C LEU A 126 14.76 17.90 5.98
N ILE A 127 14.83 19.23 5.77
CA ILE A 127 15.10 20.19 6.83
C ILE A 127 14.01 20.11 7.92
N ARG A 128 12.73 20.12 7.53
CA ARG A 128 11.61 20.07 8.47
C ARG A 128 11.58 18.76 9.26
N LYS A 129 11.90 17.62 8.62
CA LYS A 129 11.93 16.32 9.28
C LYS A 129 13.28 16.01 9.94
N ARG A 130 14.28 16.89 9.77
CA ARG A 130 15.65 16.76 10.32
C ARG A 130 16.31 15.41 10.00
N ILE A 131 16.19 14.97 8.75
CA ILE A 131 16.70 13.69 8.23
C ILE A 131 17.61 13.90 7.02
N GLN A 132 18.48 12.91 6.77
CA GLN A 132 19.32 12.85 5.58
C GLN A 132 18.55 12.33 4.35
N PRO A 133 19.04 12.53 3.13
CA PRO A 133 18.37 12.10 1.89
C PRO A 133 18.22 10.57 1.71
N HIS A 134 19.03 9.75 2.34
CA HIS A 134 18.97 8.28 2.25
C HIS A 134 18.72 7.73 0.83
N GLY A 135 19.50 8.17 -0.14
CA GLY A 135 19.38 7.73 -1.53
C GLY A 135 18.18 8.30 -2.29
N ALA A 136 17.40 9.19 -1.71
CA ALA A 136 16.34 9.89 -2.42
C ALA A 136 16.90 10.69 -3.61
N ARG A 137 16.10 10.80 -4.66
CA ARG A 137 16.36 11.66 -5.81
C ARG A 137 15.38 12.82 -5.86
N ILE A 138 15.63 13.78 -6.75
CA ILE A 138 14.73 14.91 -6.97
C ILE A 138 14.25 14.92 -8.42
N HIS A 139 12.95 15.02 -8.62
CA HIS A 139 12.31 15.16 -9.92
C HIS A 139 11.22 16.23 -9.84
N LYS A 140 11.31 17.27 -10.69
CA LYS A 140 10.36 18.39 -10.72
C LYS A 140 10.12 19.04 -9.34
N GLY A 141 11.19 19.18 -8.54
CA GLY A 141 11.13 19.80 -7.22
C GLY A 141 10.57 18.91 -6.09
N ALA A 142 10.18 17.68 -6.36
CA ALA A 142 9.74 16.72 -5.35
C ALA A 142 10.82 15.67 -5.07
N LEU A 143 10.98 15.27 -3.80
CA LEU A 143 11.73 14.09 -3.47
C LEU A 143 11.09 12.89 -4.15
N THR A 144 11.88 12.05 -4.75
CA THR A 144 11.47 10.89 -5.51
C THR A 144 12.12 9.65 -4.88
N LEU A 145 11.28 8.75 -4.40
CA LEU A 145 11.68 7.56 -3.66
C LEU A 145 11.34 6.31 -4.46
N PRO A 146 12.26 5.33 -4.56
CA PRO A 146 12.01 4.10 -5.30
C PRO A 146 11.10 3.19 -4.48
N VAL A 147 10.07 2.64 -5.11
CA VAL A 147 9.25 1.56 -4.54
C VAL A 147 9.67 0.28 -5.22
N THR A 148 10.28 -0.63 -4.47
CA THR A 148 10.85 -1.88 -4.98
C THR A 148 10.16 -3.11 -4.38
N ASP A 149 10.30 -4.25 -5.03
CA ASP A 149 9.97 -5.55 -4.45
C ASP A 149 11.23 -6.26 -3.91
N PHE A 150 11.05 -7.44 -3.33
CA PHE A 150 12.14 -8.25 -2.78
C PHE A 150 13.09 -8.84 -3.82
N THR A 151 12.84 -8.63 -5.10
CA THR A 151 13.75 -8.97 -6.21
C THR A 151 14.43 -7.74 -6.80
N ASP A 152 14.43 -6.61 -6.05
CA ASP A 152 15.00 -5.31 -6.41
C ASP A 152 14.40 -4.66 -7.67
N ARG A 153 13.26 -5.14 -8.15
CA ARG A 153 12.58 -4.52 -9.29
C ARG A 153 11.87 -3.25 -8.83
N LEU A 154 12.14 -2.15 -9.52
CA LEU A 154 11.40 -0.91 -9.35
C LEU A 154 9.96 -1.09 -9.86
N THR A 155 8.99 -1.01 -8.97
CA THR A 155 7.57 -1.24 -9.25
C THR A 155 6.76 0.03 -9.34
N SER A 156 7.22 1.08 -8.64
CA SER A 156 6.57 2.39 -8.55
C SER A 156 7.56 3.44 -8.04
N LEU A 157 7.06 4.67 -7.86
CA LEU A 157 7.75 5.76 -7.17
C LEU A 157 6.81 6.42 -6.18
N GLN A 158 7.34 6.88 -5.06
CA GLN A 158 6.67 7.85 -4.21
C GLN A 158 7.31 9.22 -4.40
N PHE A 159 6.49 10.25 -4.53
CA PHE A 159 6.91 11.64 -4.60
C PHE A 159 6.53 12.34 -3.30
N ILE A 160 7.43 13.13 -2.74
CA ILE A 160 7.17 13.97 -1.57
C ILE A 160 7.46 15.41 -1.93
N ALA A 161 6.43 16.25 -1.92
CA ALA A 161 6.54 17.67 -2.20
C ALA A 161 7.20 18.44 -1.02
N ALA A 162 7.60 19.67 -1.26
CA ALA A 162 8.23 20.52 -0.25
C ALA A 162 7.34 20.73 0.99
N ASP A 163 6.02 20.79 0.80
CA ASP A 163 5.02 20.89 1.88
C ASP A 163 4.76 19.56 2.61
N GLY A 164 5.30 18.44 2.12
CA GLY A 164 5.11 17.10 2.69
C GLY A 164 3.99 16.30 2.03
N GLY A 165 3.31 16.85 1.03
CA GLY A 165 2.31 16.12 0.25
C GLY A 165 2.93 14.89 -0.41
N LYS A 166 2.33 13.70 -0.20
CA LYS A 166 2.84 12.42 -0.71
C LYS A 166 1.94 11.90 -1.83
N LEU A 167 2.55 11.50 -2.95
CA LEU A 167 1.87 10.90 -4.09
C LEU A 167 2.60 9.63 -4.54
N LEU A 168 1.85 8.59 -4.88
CA LEU A 168 2.38 7.41 -5.57
C LEU A 168 2.21 7.54 -7.09
N LEU A 169 3.17 7.03 -7.85
CA LEU A 169 3.04 6.93 -9.30
C LEU A 169 1.83 6.07 -9.64
N SER A 170 0.90 6.65 -10.40
CA SER A 170 -0.37 6.00 -10.76
C SER A 170 -0.15 4.69 -11.51
N GLY A 171 -0.84 3.64 -11.09
CA GLY A 171 -0.80 2.31 -11.69
C GLY A 171 0.34 1.41 -11.18
N GLY A 172 1.28 1.93 -10.38
CA GLY A 172 2.36 1.16 -9.81
C GLY A 172 1.90 0.16 -8.75
N ARG A 173 2.63 -0.95 -8.61
CA ARG A 173 2.40 -1.93 -7.56
C ARG A 173 2.95 -1.41 -6.24
N LYS A 174 2.10 -1.38 -5.21
CA LYS A 174 2.46 -1.01 -3.84
C LYS A 174 2.43 -2.22 -2.91
N ARG A 175 1.39 -3.05 -2.99
CA ARG A 175 1.18 -4.14 -2.03
C ARG A 175 2.35 -5.11 -2.02
N GLY A 176 2.95 -5.33 -0.85
CA GLY A 176 4.13 -6.13 -0.65
C GLY A 176 5.43 -5.53 -1.23
N CYS A 177 5.41 -4.25 -1.64
CA CYS A 177 6.59 -3.49 -2.04
C CYS A 177 6.93 -2.45 -0.96
N PHE A 178 8.14 -1.95 -0.96
CA PHE A 178 8.65 -1.04 0.07
C PHE A 178 9.60 -0.01 -0.54
N ILE A 179 9.89 1.04 0.21
CA ILE A 179 10.98 1.97 -0.07
C ILE A 179 12.19 1.52 0.75
N PRO A 180 13.30 1.10 0.12
CA PRO A 180 14.53 0.83 0.85
C PRO A 180 15.08 2.14 1.42
N VAL A 181 15.41 2.16 2.70
CA VAL A 181 15.94 3.35 3.38
C VAL A 181 17.43 3.22 3.60
N ALA A 182 17.88 2.17 4.26
CA ALA A 182 19.28 1.91 4.57
C ALA A 182 19.51 0.41 4.85
N GLY A 183 20.76 0.02 4.94
CA GLY A 183 21.20 -1.33 5.33
C GLY A 183 21.42 -2.27 4.16
N ASP A 184 22.03 -3.41 4.47
CA ASP A 184 22.35 -4.46 3.51
C ASP A 184 21.26 -5.53 3.46
N LYS A 185 20.79 -5.86 2.27
CA LYS A 185 19.77 -6.88 2.04
C LYS A 185 20.32 -8.29 1.89
N GLU A 186 21.62 -8.45 1.61
CA GLU A 186 22.18 -9.77 1.35
C GLU A 186 22.17 -10.62 2.61
N ASN A 187 22.56 -10.03 3.74
CA ASN A 187 22.61 -10.75 5.02
C ASN A 187 22.22 -9.85 6.20
N PRO A 188 20.96 -9.40 6.32
CA PRO A 188 20.55 -8.52 7.40
C PRO A 188 20.54 -9.27 8.74
N GLY A 189 21.23 -8.76 9.75
CA GLY A 189 21.14 -9.27 11.12
C GLY A 189 19.83 -8.84 11.80
N ARG A 190 19.34 -7.64 11.45
CA ARG A 190 18.11 -7.03 11.95
C ARG A 190 17.39 -6.29 10.83
N VAL A 191 16.06 -6.44 10.77
CA VAL A 191 15.21 -5.70 9.83
C VAL A 191 14.19 -4.88 10.61
N ILE A 192 14.08 -3.61 10.28
CA ILE A 192 13.08 -2.70 10.85
C ILE A 192 12.13 -2.31 9.71
N ILE A 193 10.82 -2.51 9.92
CA ILE A 193 9.79 -2.06 9.00
C ILE A 193 8.99 -0.97 9.68
N CYS A 194 8.89 0.20 9.04
CA CYS A 194 8.06 1.31 9.47
C CYS A 194 7.04 1.68 8.40
N GLU A 195 6.09 2.57 8.72
CA GLU A 195 5.11 3.03 7.76
C GLU A 195 5.73 4.02 6.77
N GLY A 196 6.23 5.14 7.27
CA GLY A 196 6.67 6.28 6.49
C GLY A 196 8.17 6.34 6.24
N TRP A 197 8.56 6.89 5.09
CA TRP A 197 9.99 7.02 4.75
C TRP A 197 10.76 7.93 5.72
N ALA A 198 10.17 9.02 6.22
CA ALA A 198 10.85 9.90 7.18
C ALA A 198 11.12 9.19 8.52
N THR A 199 10.14 8.45 9.02
CA THR A 199 10.30 7.56 10.19
C THR A 199 11.43 6.55 9.95
N GLY A 200 11.46 5.96 8.74
CA GLY A 200 12.53 5.05 8.35
C GLY A 200 13.91 5.68 8.33
N CYS A 201 14.02 6.92 7.84
CA CYS A 201 15.30 7.65 7.87
C CYS A 201 15.79 7.88 9.30
N THR A 202 14.91 8.31 10.21
CA THR A 202 15.26 8.47 11.62
C THR A 202 15.73 7.16 12.25
N LEU A 203 15.01 6.06 12.01
CA LEU A 203 15.39 4.74 12.53
C LEU A 203 16.72 4.25 11.95
N ALA A 204 17.01 4.54 10.67
CA ALA A 204 18.28 4.21 10.05
C ALA A 204 19.45 5.04 10.57
N GLU A 205 19.20 6.27 10.99
CA GLU A 205 20.19 7.14 11.63
C GLU A 205 20.49 6.71 13.08
N ASP A 206 19.49 6.17 13.78
CA ASP A 206 19.63 5.66 15.13
C ASP A 206 20.23 4.23 15.17
N GLU A 207 19.92 3.38 14.18
CA GLU A 207 20.40 2.00 14.07
C GLU A 207 21.09 1.76 12.70
N PRO A 208 22.30 2.26 12.49
CA PRO A 208 22.97 2.22 11.17
C PRO A 208 23.27 0.81 10.62
N THR A 209 23.24 -0.22 11.45
CA THR A 209 23.50 -1.62 11.06
C THR A 209 22.23 -2.37 10.66
N ALA A 210 21.05 -1.81 10.92
CA ALA A 210 19.78 -2.42 10.58
C ALA A 210 19.42 -2.21 9.10
N LEU A 211 18.78 -3.22 8.50
CA LEU A 211 18.07 -3.03 7.25
C LEU A 211 16.73 -2.34 7.53
N VAL A 212 16.54 -1.13 7.03
CA VAL A 212 15.32 -0.34 7.27
C VAL A 212 14.49 -0.24 5.98
N LEU A 213 13.24 -0.66 6.06
CA LEU A 213 12.27 -0.69 4.97
C LEU A 213 11.03 0.13 5.34
N ALA A 214 10.64 1.10 4.51
CA ALA A 214 9.40 1.84 4.69
C ALA A 214 8.28 1.20 3.86
N ALA A 215 7.20 0.79 4.51
CA ALA A 215 6.07 0.09 3.90
C ALA A 215 5.10 1.02 3.14
N ILE A 216 5.35 2.32 3.12
CA ILE A 216 4.59 3.36 2.40
C ILE A 216 3.32 3.79 3.14
N ASP A 217 2.54 2.86 3.66
CA ASP A 217 1.40 3.10 4.55
C ASP A 217 1.13 1.87 5.44
N ALA A 218 0.37 2.09 6.52
CA ALA A 218 0.07 1.06 7.51
C ALA A 218 -0.63 -0.19 6.94
N GLY A 219 -1.47 -0.04 5.91
CA GLY A 219 -2.13 -1.18 5.26
C GLY A 219 -1.17 -2.10 4.49
N ASN A 220 0.06 -1.67 4.30
CA ASN A 220 1.09 -2.44 3.62
C ASN A 220 2.16 -3.01 4.57
N LEU A 221 2.10 -2.70 5.87
CA LEU A 221 3.01 -3.25 6.88
C LEU A 221 2.98 -4.79 6.90
N GLU A 222 1.80 -5.38 7.01
CA GLU A 222 1.64 -6.83 7.06
C GLU A 222 2.15 -7.54 5.80
N PRO A 223 1.76 -7.16 4.57
CA PRO A 223 2.29 -7.77 3.35
C PRO A 223 3.82 -7.70 3.23
N VAL A 224 4.43 -6.59 3.67
CA VAL A 224 5.89 -6.44 3.67
C VAL A 224 6.51 -7.32 4.75
N ALA A 225 6.00 -7.29 5.97
CA ALA A 225 6.51 -8.06 7.11
C ALA A 225 6.48 -9.59 6.85
N VAL A 226 5.37 -10.10 6.33
CA VAL A 226 5.25 -11.51 5.94
C VAL A 226 6.25 -11.88 4.84
N SER A 227 6.50 -10.97 3.91
CA SER A 227 7.49 -11.20 2.85
C SER A 227 8.93 -11.16 3.40
N VAL A 228 9.25 -10.25 4.32
CA VAL A 228 10.54 -10.23 5.05
C VAL A 228 10.75 -11.56 5.77
N ARG A 229 9.78 -12.04 6.54
CA ARG A 229 9.89 -13.31 7.27
C ARG A 229 10.11 -14.50 6.33
N ARG A 230 9.54 -14.45 5.12
CA ARG A 230 9.75 -15.48 4.09
C ARG A 230 11.17 -15.42 3.49
N CYS A 231 11.69 -14.21 3.24
CA CYS A 231 13.04 -14.02 2.68
C CYS A 231 14.14 -14.34 3.69
N TRP A 232 13.93 -13.96 4.96
CA TRP A 232 14.89 -14.15 6.04
C TRP A 232 14.19 -14.76 7.27
N PRO A 233 14.00 -16.09 7.29
CA PRO A 233 13.19 -16.78 8.30
C PRO A 233 13.64 -16.55 9.76
N SER A 234 14.94 -16.39 9.99
CA SER A 234 15.55 -16.26 11.33
C SER A 234 15.96 -14.84 11.70
N VAL A 235 15.71 -13.85 10.83
CA VAL A 235 16.14 -12.47 11.10
C VAL A 235 15.40 -11.89 12.30
N GLU A 236 16.08 -11.06 13.06
CA GLU A 236 15.41 -10.22 14.05
C GLU A 236 14.56 -9.18 13.30
N LEU A 237 13.24 -9.28 13.46
CA LEU A 237 12.29 -8.44 12.74
C LEU A 237 11.51 -7.57 13.73
N VAL A 238 11.53 -6.26 13.47
CA VAL A 238 10.82 -5.25 14.26
C VAL A 238 9.85 -4.49 13.36
N ILE A 239 8.62 -4.34 13.81
CA ILE A 239 7.63 -3.44 13.23
C ILE A 239 7.61 -2.17 14.07
N ALA A 240 8.13 -1.07 13.54
CA ALA A 240 8.08 0.25 14.13
C ALA A 240 6.77 0.93 13.69
N GLY A 241 5.77 0.87 14.55
CA GLY A 241 4.43 1.39 14.29
C GLY A 241 4.27 2.84 14.70
N ASP A 242 3.39 3.56 14.02
CA ASP A 242 2.94 4.89 14.42
C ASP A 242 1.89 4.76 15.54
N ASP A 243 1.81 5.77 16.41
CA ASP A 243 0.98 5.80 17.62
C ASP A 243 0.02 6.99 17.59
N ASP A 244 -1.07 6.87 16.83
CA ASP A 244 -2.09 7.89 16.62
C ASP A 244 -3.02 8.03 17.84
N ARG A 245 -2.47 8.45 18.97
CA ARG A 245 -3.13 8.49 20.30
C ARG A 245 -4.43 9.28 20.34
N LEU A 246 -4.61 10.27 19.46
CA LEU A 246 -5.82 11.10 19.39
C LEU A 246 -6.95 10.45 18.58
N ILE A 247 -6.66 9.38 17.82
CA ILE A 247 -7.65 8.70 17.00
C ILE A 247 -8.22 7.51 17.76
N PRO A 248 -9.56 7.43 17.97
CA PRO A 248 -10.19 6.33 18.66
C PRO A 248 -9.78 4.96 18.07
N GLY A 249 -9.34 4.05 18.94
CA GLY A 249 -8.89 2.71 18.55
C GLY A 249 -7.47 2.65 17.97
N ASN A 250 -6.76 3.78 17.87
CA ASN A 250 -5.38 3.88 17.40
C ASN A 250 -5.12 2.96 16.18
N PRO A 251 -5.69 3.28 15.02
CA PRO A 251 -5.76 2.37 13.88
C PRO A 251 -4.38 2.00 13.33
N GLU A 252 -3.40 2.91 13.41
CA GLU A 252 -2.05 2.67 12.90
C GLU A 252 -1.29 1.69 13.81
N ALA A 253 -1.32 1.89 15.13
CA ALA A 253 -0.75 0.93 16.09
C ALA A 253 -1.45 -0.44 16.01
N THR A 254 -2.76 -0.46 15.76
CA THR A 254 -3.52 -1.70 15.58
C THR A 254 -3.04 -2.48 14.35
N LYS A 255 -2.80 -1.81 13.22
CA LYS A 255 -2.27 -2.44 11.99
C LYS A 255 -0.82 -2.89 12.17
N ALA A 256 0.01 -2.08 12.86
CA ALA A 256 1.38 -2.46 13.18
C ALA A 256 1.43 -3.73 14.05
N LYS A 257 0.55 -3.82 15.07
CA LYS A 257 0.40 -5.01 15.91
C LYS A 257 -0.04 -6.24 15.10
N ALA A 258 -1.00 -6.09 14.20
CA ALA A 258 -1.44 -7.17 13.31
C ALA A 258 -0.28 -7.66 12.42
N ALA A 259 0.49 -6.74 11.84
CA ALA A 259 1.67 -7.06 11.03
C ALA A 259 2.75 -7.80 11.84
N ALA A 260 3.00 -7.37 13.07
CA ALA A 260 3.95 -8.02 13.98
C ALA A 260 3.52 -9.46 14.31
N ILE A 261 2.24 -9.68 14.61
CA ILE A 261 1.69 -11.02 14.85
C ILE A 261 1.83 -11.90 13.62
N ALA A 262 1.40 -11.40 12.44
CA ALA A 262 1.40 -12.17 11.19
C ALA A 262 2.81 -12.61 10.74
N ALA A 263 3.85 -11.84 11.09
CA ALA A 263 5.24 -12.13 10.72
C ALA A 263 6.09 -12.67 11.88
N SER A 264 5.51 -12.94 13.05
CA SER A 264 6.25 -13.31 14.27
C SER A 264 7.39 -12.31 14.54
N ALA A 265 7.06 -11.02 14.52
CA ALA A 265 7.97 -9.90 14.70
C ALA A 265 7.75 -9.24 16.07
N GLN A 266 8.74 -8.47 16.51
CA GLN A 266 8.58 -7.56 17.63
C GLN A 266 7.81 -6.32 17.20
N LEU A 267 7.00 -5.75 18.09
CA LEU A 267 6.34 -4.45 17.88
C LEU A 267 7.09 -3.40 18.71
N ALA A 268 7.48 -2.32 18.08
CA ALA A 268 7.98 -1.11 18.72
C ALA A 268 7.01 0.04 18.44
N LEU A 269 6.62 0.76 19.48
CA LEU A 269 5.86 2.02 19.39
C LEU A 269 6.68 3.12 20.08
N PRO A 270 6.52 4.40 19.65
CA PRO A 270 7.20 5.51 20.30
C PRO A 270 6.91 5.55 21.80
N GLN A 271 7.95 5.62 22.64
CA GLN A 271 7.83 5.76 24.08
C GLN A 271 7.87 7.25 24.44
N TRP A 272 6.69 7.83 24.63
CA TRP A 272 6.53 9.27 24.83
C TRP A 272 6.95 9.71 26.23
N PRO A 273 7.97 10.58 26.38
CA PRO A 273 8.31 11.17 27.68
C PRO A 273 7.15 11.99 28.26
N GLU A 274 7.15 12.17 29.58
CA GLU A 274 6.17 13.02 30.25
C GLU A 274 6.21 14.46 29.67
N GLY A 275 5.04 15.04 29.45
CA GLY A 275 4.87 16.37 28.83
C GLY A 275 4.91 16.37 27.30
N SER A 276 5.11 15.23 26.63
CA SER A 276 5.08 15.17 25.16
C SER A 276 3.69 15.51 24.63
N PRO A 277 3.59 16.39 23.60
CA PRO A 277 2.33 16.66 22.93
C PRO A 277 1.66 15.41 22.38
N GLN A 278 0.35 15.25 22.60
CA GLN A 278 -0.39 14.07 22.12
C GLN A 278 -0.55 14.01 20.60
N SER A 279 -0.28 15.13 19.90
CA SER A 279 -0.31 15.21 18.44
C SER A 279 0.90 14.58 17.76
N LEU A 280 1.95 14.23 18.51
CA LEU A 280 3.11 13.50 17.98
C LEU A 280 2.75 12.04 17.82
N THR A 281 3.13 11.41 16.70
CA THR A 281 2.63 10.08 16.34
C THR A 281 3.71 9.09 15.94
N ASP A 282 4.88 9.54 15.45
CA ASP A 282 5.88 8.64 14.89
C ASP A 282 7.27 8.79 15.54
N PHE A 283 8.21 7.90 15.23
CA PHE A 283 9.57 7.94 15.76
C PHE A 283 10.36 9.19 15.32
N ASN A 284 10.05 9.78 14.16
CA ASN A 284 10.66 11.03 13.74
C ASN A 284 10.18 12.20 14.62
N ASP A 285 8.91 12.23 14.95
CA ASP A 285 8.35 13.22 15.87
C ASP A 285 8.96 13.07 17.28
N LEU A 286 9.10 11.82 17.77
CA LEU A 286 9.75 11.53 19.05
C LEU A 286 11.21 11.99 19.08
N ALA A 287 11.98 11.66 18.04
CA ALA A 287 13.39 12.06 17.95
C ALA A 287 13.56 13.58 17.90
N GLN A 288 12.66 14.29 17.19
CA GLN A 288 12.67 15.75 17.16
C GLN A 288 12.34 16.34 18.53
N TRP A 289 11.30 15.82 19.20
CA TRP A 289 10.90 16.26 20.53
C TRP A 289 12.02 16.10 21.56
N ILE A 290 12.67 14.92 21.62
CA ILE A 290 13.79 14.67 22.53
C ILE A 290 14.93 15.66 22.28
N LYS A 291 15.29 15.92 21.03
CA LYS A 291 16.33 16.89 20.67
C LYS A 291 15.97 18.33 21.12
N GLU A 292 14.72 18.74 20.99
CA GLU A 292 14.25 20.07 21.40
C GLU A 292 14.30 20.24 22.91
N VAL A 293 13.83 19.25 23.68
CA VAL A 293 13.85 19.31 25.16
C VAL A 293 15.26 19.22 25.72
N SER A 294 16.18 18.50 25.04
CA SER A 294 17.57 18.35 25.50
C SER A 294 18.44 19.58 25.23
N HIS A 295 18.02 20.53 24.39
CA HIS A 295 18.76 21.72 23.99
C HIS A 295 18.11 23.03 24.48
N GLY A 296 16.96 22.99 25.11
CA GLY A 296 16.27 24.10 25.76
C GLY A 296 16.48 24.11 27.25
#